data_4f248b4a22188dd135dea7f210bc8c1c
#
_entry.id   4f248b4a22188dd135dea7f210bc8c1c
#
_cell.length_a   1.000
_cell.length_b   1.000
_cell.length_c   1.000
_cell.angle_alpha   90.00
_cell.angle_beta   90.00
_cell.angle_gamma   90.00
#
_symmetry.space_group_name_H-M   'P 1'
#
loop_
_entity.id
_entity.type
_entity.pdbx_description
1 polymer ?
#
loop_
_entity_poly.entity_id
_entity_poly.type
_entity_poly.pdbx_seq_one_letter_code
_entity_poly.pdbx_strand_id
1 'polypeptide(L)'
;MKRSIILIFSILFLTLIFGYAILYEGKLEVLASKWSHWTRNSESLPFSPYKIRREDSAMLRFEEANRVVFRDNHLFWRGNGAIALPELTISGKLVRLIVSSGGIGYSNQVKAYVSGANEHTFKLGEVKVDGGKVFDVPVIESSLWSNTPIAYYGNELEPFSGTIEQKFPSGQIIEETPYLSGQIHGQVIRYEERGIPIFSKDYNHGKKNGTHIYWYPTPIDPDNYVPEARQDGELIPTLWLKIRNDAKEKFGKEFGKHESNKWVVDKYKLAGGSFQVKLLEHWLDNKKHGLFEGFDEIGNKTFKDDYDKGLRIKHKTFDKTKG
;
A
#
# COMPACT_ATOMS: atom_id res chain seq x y z
N MET A 1 -25.24 43.69 -27.49
CA MET A 1 -25.37 42.42 -26.78
C MET A 1 -24.26 41.39 -27.11
N LYS A 2 -24.06 40.98 -28.37
CA LYS A 2 -23.03 39.95 -28.70
C LYS A 2 -21.61 40.32 -28.29
N ARG A 3 -21.14 41.55 -28.48
CA ARG A 3 -19.79 42.02 -28.10
C ARG A 3 -19.56 42.01 -26.57
N SER A 4 -20.55 42.37 -25.78
CA SER A 4 -20.45 42.36 -24.31
C SER A 4 -20.38 40.95 -23.75
N ILE A 5 -21.08 39.98 -24.36
CA ILE A 5 -21.02 38.58 -23.99
C ILE A 5 -19.65 37.99 -24.26
N ILE A 6 -19.06 38.27 -25.43
CA ILE A 6 -17.72 37.83 -25.79
C ILE A 6 -16.68 38.40 -24.82
N LEU A 7 -16.80 39.67 -24.46
CA LEU A 7 -15.90 40.31 -23.49
C LEU A 7 -15.98 39.66 -22.11
N ILE A 8 -17.17 39.37 -21.63
CA ILE A 8 -17.38 38.68 -20.35
C ILE A 8 -16.78 37.29 -20.37
N PHE A 9 -17.00 36.51 -21.43
CA PHE A 9 -16.39 35.19 -21.58
C PHE A 9 -14.85 35.24 -21.68
N SER A 10 -14.32 36.25 -22.37
CA SER A 10 -12.87 36.43 -22.47
C SER A 10 -12.25 36.80 -21.12
N ILE A 11 -12.89 37.63 -20.33
CA ILE A 11 -12.42 37.99 -18.98
C ILE A 11 -12.51 36.77 -18.07
N LEU A 12 -13.62 36.03 -18.11
CA LEU A 12 -13.78 34.81 -17.31
C LEU A 12 -12.74 33.73 -17.66
N PHE A 13 -12.44 33.58 -18.95
CA PHE A 13 -11.42 32.65 -19.44
C PHE A 13 -10.02 33.07 -19.01
N LEU A 14 -9.69 34.36 -19.10
CA LEU A 14 -8.42 34.89 -18.62
C LEU A 14 -8.26 34.74 -17.11
N THR A 15 -9.32 35.00 -16.33
CA THR A 15 -9.28 34.81 -14.88
C THR A 15 -9.12 33.33 -14.49
N LEU A 16 -9.71 32.40 -15.24
CA LEU A 16 -9.51 30.96 -15.06
C LEU A 16 -8.08 30.53 -15.38
N ILE A 17 -7.51 31.02 -16.49
CA ILE A 17 -6.10 30.74 -16.84
C ILE A 17 -5.16 31.32 -15.80
N PHE A 18 -5.39 32.55 -15.35
CA PHE A 18 -4.55 33.20 -14.35
C PHE A 18 -4.67 32.53 -12.98
N GLY A 19 -5.88 32.15 -12.58
CA GLY A 19 -6.15 31.35 -11.38
C GLY A 19 -5.46 29.99 -11.44
N TYR A 20 -5.53 29.32 -12.57
CA TYR A 20 -4.83 28.07 -12.81
C TYR A 20 -3.30 28.21 -12.70
N ALA A 21 -2.72 29.24 -13.34
CA ALA A 21 -1.28 29.50 -13.31
C ALA A 21 -0.77 29.80 -11.89
N ILE A 22 -1.57 30.53 -11.09
CA ILE A 22 -1.20 30.86 -9.72
C ILE A 22 -1.37 29.68 -8.77
N LEU A 23 -2.51 28.96 -8.85
CA LEU A 23 -2.84 27.88 -7.91
C LEU A 23 -2.09 26.57 -8.17
N TYR A 24 -1.78 26.30 -9.44
CA TYR A 24 -1.21 25.02 -9.89
C TYR A 24 0.12 25.14 -10.62
N GLU A 25 0.77 26.30 -10.52
CA GLU A 25 2.08 26.54 -11.15
C GLU A 25 2.08 26.34 -12.67
N GLY A 26 0.92 26.41 -13.31
CA GLY A 26 0.75 26.15 -14.72
C GLY A 26 0.89 24.67 -15.13
N LYS A 27 1.01 23.76 -14.18
CA LYS A 27 1.19 22.31 -14.44
C LYS A 27 -0.15 21.59 -14.42
N LEU A 28 -0.60 21.12 -15.57
CA LEU A 28 -1.82 20.29 -15.68
C LEU A 28 -1.75 19.02 -14.83
N GLU A 29 -0.54 18.47 -14.67
CA GLU A 29 -0.27 17.30 -13.84
C GLU A 29 -0.63 17.51 -12.37
N VAL A 30 -0.35 18.71 -11.82
CA VAL A 30 -0.70 19.08 -10.45
C VAL A 30 -2.22 19.15 -10.28
N LEU A 31 -2.91 19.75 -11.26
CA LEU A 31 -4.38 19.81 -11.26
C LEU A 31 -4.98 18.40 -11.34
N ALA A 32 -4.50 17.58 -12.27
CA ALA A 32 -4.97 16.22 -12.45
C ALA A 32 -4.73 15.36 -11.21
N SER A 33 -3.56 15.51 -10.58
CA SER A 33 -3.22 14.82 -9.35
C SER A 33 -4.15 15.21 -8.20
N LYS A 34 -4.37 16.50 -7.96
CA LYS A 34 -5.30 16.98 -6.92
C LYS A 34 -6.74 16.55 -7.17
N TRP A 35 -7.19 16.60 -8.42
CA TRP A 35 -8.52 16.14 -8.80
C TRP A 35 -8.65 14.63 -8.53
N SER A 36 -7.66 13.86 -8.95
CA SER A 36 -7.66 12.41 -8.74
C SER A 36 -7.63 12.05 -7.26
N HIS A 37 -6.85 12.76 -6.44
CA HIS A 37 -6.81 12.58 -5.00
C HIS A 37 -8.16 12.88 -4.33
N TRP A 38 -8.79 14.01 -4.69
CA TRP A 38 -10.09 14.37 -4.16
C TRP A 38 -11.17 13.35 -4.51
N THR A 39 -11.19 12.86 -5.75
CA THR A 39 -12.17 11.85 -6.19
C THR A 39 -11.92 10.46 -5.59
N ARG A 40 -10.67 10.13 -5.26
CA ARG A 40 -10.27 8.83 -4.70
C ARG A 40 -10.58 8.69 -3.21
N ASN A 41 -10.45 9.77 -2.45
CA ASN A 41 -10.60 9.73 -0.99
C ASN A 41 -12.03 9.79 -0.49
N SER A 42 -13.02 9.84 -1.37
CA SER A 42 -14.42 9.78 -1.00
C SER A 42 -14.96 8.36 -1.11
N GLU A 43 -15.23 7.71 0.02
CA GLU A 43 -15.78 6.35 0.08
C GLU A 43 -17.14 6.23 -0.63
N SER A 44 -17.89 7.32 -0.70
CA SER A 44 -19.22 7.39 -1.33
C SER A 44 -19.17 7.48 -2.85
N LEU A 45 -18.01 7.78 -3.44
CA LEU A 45 -17.88 7.95 -4.89
C LEU A 45 -17.48 6.63 -5.57
N PRO A 46 -17.90 6.43 -6.86
CA PRO A 46 -17.51 5.27 -7.64
C PRO A 46 -15.99 5.16 -7.86
N PHE A 47 -15.23 6.19 -7.53
CA PHE A 47 -13.78 6.33 -7.63
C PHE A 47 -13.07 6.09 -6.29
N SER A 48 -13.69 5.39 -5.35
CA SER A 48 -13.05 4.98 -4.08
C SER A 48 -11.65 4.41 -4.33
N PRO A 49 -10.64 4.77 -3.53
CA PRO A 49 -9.26 4.27 -3.66
C PRO A 49 -9.19 2.74 -3.69
N TYR A 50 -10.09 2.07 -2.99
CA TYR A 50 -10.17 0.61 -2.99
C TYR A 50 -10.64 0.00 -4.32
N LYS A 51 -11.22 0.81 -5.23
CA LYS A 51 -11.65 0.37 -6.58
C LYS A 51 -10.62 0.64 -7.66
N ILE A 52 -9.60 1.45 -7.39
CA ILE A 52 -8.56 1.75 -8.37
C ILE A 52 -7.57 0.62 -8.37
N ARG A 53 -7.45 -0.05 -9.51
CA ARG A 53 -6.49 -1.13 -9.73
C ARG A 53 -5.47 -0.71 -10.77
N ARG A 54 -4.20 -0.98 -10.50
CA ARG A 54 -3.07 -0.70 -11.39
C ARG A 54 -2.25 -1.97 -11.56
N GLU A 55 -1.82 -2.25 -12.77
CA GLU A 55 -1.10 -3.49 -13.10
C GLU A 55 0.41 -3.31 -13.13
N ASP A 56 0.88 -2.08 -13.34
CA ASP A 56 2.31 -1.81 -13.46
C ASP A 56 2.92 -1.36 -12.13
N SER A 57 3.49 -2.31 -11.41
CA SER A 57 4.21 -2.04 -10.17
C SER A 57 5.52 -1.26 -10.38
N ALA A 58 6.10 -1.27 -11.60
CA ALA A 58 7.30 -0.51 -11.92
C ALA A 58 7.04 1.01 -11.92
N MET A 59 5.78 1.42 -12.04
CA MET A 59 5.38 2.83 -11.92
C MET A 59 5.31 3.33 -10.47
N LEU A 60 5.45 2.46 -9.47
CA LEU A 60 5.52 2.90 -8.08
C LEU A 60 6.86 3.59 -7.80
N ARG A 61 6.78 4.85 -7.34
CA ARG A 61 7.89 5.59 -6.74
C ARG A 61 7.72 5.56 -5.23
N PHE A 62 8.83 5.38 -4.53
CA PHE A 62 8.84 5.46 -3.07
C PHE A 62 9.66 6.68 -2.64
N GLU A 63 9.05 7.55 -1.86
CA GLU A 63 9.70 8.71 -1.26
C GLU A 63 9.78 8.51 0.26
N GLU A 64 10.68 9.26 0.92
CA GLU A 64 10.78 9.22 2.38
C GLU A 64 9.44 9.60 3.03
N ALA A 65 9.05 8.88 4.07
CA ALA A 65 7.76 9.05 4.73
C ALA A 65 7.59 10.42 5.38
N ASN A 66 8.66 10.96 5.95
CA ASN A 66 8.70 12.33 6.42
C ASN A 66 9.79 13.09 5.67
N ARG A 67 9.44 14.22 5.11
CA ARG A 67 10.37 15.14 4.46
C ARG A 67 10.01 16.57 4.80
N VAL A 68 11.02 17.43 4.83
CA VAL A 68 10.81 18.87 4.98
C VAL A 68 10.50 19.46 3.61
N VAL A 69 9.36 20.14 3.52
CA VAL A 69 8.92 20.83 2.30
C VAL A 69 8.91 22.32 2.56
N PHE A 70 9.53 23.07 1.64
CA PHE A 70 9.55 24.53 1.68
C PHE A 70 8.52 25.07 0.68
N ARG A 71 7.61 25.91 1.14
CA ARG A 71 6.67 26.65 0.31
C ARG A 71 6.90 28.15 0.46
N ASP A 72 7.29 28.77 -0.62
CA ASP A 72 7.38 30.23 -0.69
C ASP A 72 6.05 30.78 -1.23
N ASN A 73 5.36 31.56 -0.44
CA ASN A 73 4.08 32.17 -0.79
C ASN A 73 4.21 33.45 -1.61
N HIS A 74 5.41 33.80 -2.05
CA HIS A 74 5.61 34.97 -2.86
C HIS A 74 4.90 34.86 -4.23
N LEU A 75 4.28 35.96 -4.66
CA LEU A 75 3.41 35.96 -5.83
C LEU A 75 4.17 35.76 -7.16
N PHE A 76 5.38 36.30 -7.28
CA PHE A 76 6.12 36.42 -8.55
C PHE A 76 7.34 35.50 -8.65
N TRP A 77 7.93 35.10 -7.54
CA TRP A 77 9.06 34.17 -7.55
C TRP A 77 8.99 33.23 -6.36
N ARG A 78 9.49 32.06 -6.60
CA ARG A 78 9.47 30.98 -5.62
C ARG A 78 10.86 30.43 -5.47
N GLY A 79 11.32 30.36 -4.24
CA GLY A 79 12.57 29.71 -3.92
C GLY A 79 12.55 28.24 -4.29
N ASN A 80 13.70 27.70 -4.62
CA ASN A 80 13.87 26.31 -4.96
C ASN A 80 15.19 25.74 -4.41
N GLY A 81 15.25 24.41 -4.22
CA GLY A 81 16.46 23.68 -3.89
C GLY A 81 16.90 23.72 -2.42
N ALA A 82 16.09 24.25 -1.49
CA ALA A 82 16.37 24.10 -0.07
C ALA A 82 16.14 22.65 0.38
N ILE A 83 17.07 22.10 1.15
CA ILE A 83 17.04 20.75 1.72
C ILE A 83 17.37 20.87 3.20
N ALA A 84 16.52 20.31 4.06
CA ALA A 84 16.76 20.17 5.48
C ALA A 84 16.65 18.68 5.87
N LEU A 85 17.64 18.21 6.61
CA LEU A 85 17.75 16.85 7.07
C LEU A 85 17.40 16.73 8.55
N PRO A 86 16.70 15.68 8.98
CA PRO A 86 16.34 15.50 10.38
C PRO A 86 17.55 15.00 11.19
N GLU A 87 17.75 15.59 12.35
CA GLU A 87 18.55 15.00 13.42
C GLU A 87 17.63 14.37 14.46
N LEU A 88 17.82 13.08 14.71
CA LEU A 88 16.91 12.27 15.52
C LEU A 88 17.56 11.82 16.81
N THR A 89 16.74 11.64 17.85
CA THR A 89 17.16 10.92 19.07
C THR A 89 17.36 9.42 18.75
N ILE A 90 17.95 8.69 19.68
CA ILE A 90 18.06 7.21 19.60
C ILE A 90 16.68 6.55 19.48
N SER A 91 15.64 7.16 20.05
CA SER A 91 14.23 6.69 19.93
C SER A 91 13.55 7.07 18.62
N GLY A 92 14.23 7.79 17.71
CA GLY A 92 13.69 8.24 16.43
C GLY A 92 12.84 9.51 16.50
N LYS A 93 12.85 10.25 17.61
CA LYS A 93 12.14 11.52 17.72
C LYS A 93 12.97 12.64 17.09
N LEU A 94 12.34 13.52 16.30
CA LEU A 94 13.01 14.69 15.71
C LEU A 94 13.51 15.65 16.80
N VAL A 95 14.78 16.01 16.74
CA VAL A 95 15.42 17.00 17.63
C VAL A 95 15.50 18.35 16.96
N ARG A 96 16.11 18.39 15.78
CA ARG A 96 16.28 19.60 14.98
C ARG A 96 16.38 19.25 13.49
N LEU A 97 16.28 20.29 12.67
CA LEU A 97 16.49 20.22 11.23
C LEU A 97 17.83 20.87 10.89
N ILE A 98 18.65 20.17 10.14
CA ILE A 98 19.94 20.67 9.63
C ILE A 98 19.75 21.05 8.18
N VAL A 99 19.86 22.33 7.86
CA VAL A 99 19.80 22.80 6.47
C VAL A 99 21.08 22.41 5.76
N SER A 100 21.00 21.39 4.91
CA SER A 100 22.12 20.89 4.10
C SER A 100 22.30 21.69 2.80
N SER A 101 21.22 22.29 2.29
CA SER A 101 21.22 23.22 1.17
C SER A 101 20.21 24.32 1.44
N GLY A 102 20.64 25.58 1.34
CA GLY A 102 19.75 26.73 1.50
C GLY A 102 18.91 27.05 0.26
N GLY A 103 19.17 26.41 -0.87
CA GLY A 103 18.51 26.73 -2.13
C GLY A 103 18.81 28.16 -2.62
N ILE A 104 17.95 28.67 -3.48
CA ILE A 104 18.04 30.02 -4.05
C ILE A 104 16.65 30.65 -4.21
N GLY A 105 16.58 31.98 -4.13
CA GLY A 105 15.38 32.76 -4.50
C GLY A 105 14.24 32.69 -3.50
N TYR A 106 14.49 32.29 -2.27
CA TYR A 106 13.46 32.30 -1.22
C TYR A 106 13.20 33.70 -0.70
N SER A 107 11.91 34.00 -0.49
CA SER A 107 11.48 35.21 0.21
C SER A 107 11.39 34.98 1.73
N ASN A 108 11.24 36.06 2.50
CA ASN A 108 10.99 35.98 3.92
C ASN A 108 9.58 35.44 4.28
N GLN A 109 8.75 35.14 3.27
CA GLN A 109 7.43 34.54 3.46
C GLN A 109 7.44 33.02 3.32
N VAL A 110 8.60 32.42 3.07
CA VAL A 110 8.75 30.97 2.97
C VAL A 110 8.33 30.29 4.27
N LYS A 111 7.57 29.24 4.13
CA LYS A 111 7.17 28.35 5.23
C LYS A 111 7.76 26.98 5.01
N ALA A 112 8.16 26.34 6.09
CA ALA A 112 8.55 24.93 6.08
C ALA A 112 7.51 24.12 6.85
N TYR A 113 7.27 22.91 6.40
CA TYR A 113 6.45 21.93 7.09
C TYR A 113 6.99 20.52 6.83
N VAL A 114 6.70 19.62 7.75
CA VAL A 114 7.00 18.21 7.55
C VAL A 114 5.83 17.60 6.78
N SER A 115 6.09 17.04 5.62
CA SER A 115 5.11 16.32 4.80
C SER A 115 5.23 14.81 5.05
N GLY A 116 4.12 14.09 4.91
CA GLY A 116 4.08 12.63 4.97
C GLY A 116 3.49 12.08 6.25
N ALA A 117 4.01 10.94 6.72
CA ALA A 117 3.47 10.25 7.87
C ALA A 117 3.52 11.13 9.14
N ASN A 118 2.40 11.20 9.86
CA ASN A 118 2.28 11.99 11.10
C ASN A 118 2.56 13.50 10.94
N GLU A 119 2.32 14.07 9.74
CA GLU A 119 2.63 15.49 9.46
C GLU A 119 2.02 16.47 10.47
N HIS A 120 0.84 16.17 11.01
CA HIS A 120 0.15 17.03 11.98
C HIS A 120 0.80 17.06 13.37
N THR A 121 1.76 16.18 13.63
CA THR A 121 2.46 16.10 14.92
C THR A 121 3.76 16.92 14.93
N PHE A 122 4.08 17.56 13.82
CA PHE A 122 5.24 18.41 13.67
C PHE A 122 4.82 19.88 13.52
N LYS A 123 5.44 20.76 14.30
CA LYS A 123 5.26 22.18 14.15
C LYS A 123 6.62 22.86 14.02
N LEU A 124 6.83 23.47 12.87
CA LEU A 124 8.06 24.20 12.58
C LEU A 124 7.84 25.70 12.82
N GLY A 125 8.89 26.39 13.22
CA GLY A 125 8.89 27.83 13.39
C GLY A 125 9.12 28.58 12.09
N GLU A 126 9.30 29.91 12.21
CA GLU A 126 9.61 30.75 11.07
C GLU A 126 10.94 30.34 10.43
N VAL A 127 10.91 30.17 9.12
CA VAL A 127 12.11 29.87 8.34
C VAL A 127 12.98 31.10 8.26
N LYS A 128 14.24 30.97 8.60
CA LYS A 128 15.19 32.08 8.49
C LYS A 128 15.86 32.07 7.13
N VAL A 129 15.79 33.19 6.44
CA VAL A 129 16.33 33.39 5.09
C VAL A 129 17.33 34.53 5.10
N ASP A 130 18.46 34.31 4.47
CA ASP A 130 19.47 35.34 4.21
C ASP A 130 19.95 35.26 2.77
N GLY A 131 19.96 36.41 2.05
CA GLY A 131 20.35 36.48 0.65
C GLY A 131 19.56 35.54 -0.26
N GLY A 132 18.28 35.26 0.05
CA GLY A 132 17.45 34.35 -0.71
C GLY A 132 17.75 32.85 -0.48
N LYS A 133 18.50 32.54 0.57
CA LYS A 133 18.82 31.16 0.99
C LYS A 133 18.28 30.88 2.37
N VAL A 134 17.67 29.72 2.53
CA VAL A 134 17.26 29.22 3.84
C VAL A 134 18.50 28.80 4.63
N PHE A 135 18.62 29.22 5.87
CA PHE A 135 19.75 28.83 6.72
C PHE A 135 19.34 28.20 8.06
N ASP A 136 18.08 28.37 8.50
CA ASP A 136 17.60 27.78 9.73
C ASP A 136 16.08 27.50 9.67
N VAL A 137 15.67 26.37 10.26
CA VAL A 137 14.27 25.94 10.39
C VAL A 137 14.04 25.45 11.83
N PRO A 138 13.55 26.31 12.72
CA PRO A 138 13.31 25.92 14.11
C PRO A 138 12.22 24.86 14.25
N VAL A 139 12.43 23.88 15.13
CA VAL A 139 11.42 22.88 15.49
C VAL A 139 10.74 23.31 16.78
N ILE A 140 9.43 23.55 16.76
CA ILE A 140 8.63 23.96 17.91
C ILE A 140 8.01 22.73 18.59
N GLU A 141 7.35 21.88 17.81
CA GLU A 141 6.77 20.61 18.28
C GLU A 141 7.26 19.48 17.40
N SER A 142 7.60 18.35 18.01
CA SER A 142 8.17 17.22 17.31
C SER A 142 7.63 15.89 17.78
N SER A 143 7.63 14.91 16.87
CA SER A 143 7.19 13.55 17.11
C SER A 143 8.20 12.54 16.54
N LEU A 144 7.84 11.29 16.52
CA LEU A 144 8.62 10.23 15.88
C LEU A 144 8.69 10.48 14.36
N TRP A 145 9.91 10.55 13.84
CA TRP A 145 10.16 10.61 12.40
C TRP A 145 9.91 9.25 11.78
N SER A 146 9.04 9.18 10.82
CA SER A 146 8.73 7.92 10.15
C SER A 146 9.68 7.69 8.97
N ASN A 147 10.31 6.53 8.95
CA ASN A 147 11.12 6.07 7.83
C ASN A 147 10.32 5.15 6.88
N THR A 148 9.01 4.98 7.10
CA THR A 148 8.18 4.14 6.22
C THR A 148 7.99 4.85 4.89
N PRO A 149 8.46 4.28 3.76
CA PRO A 149 8.34 4.95 2.47
C PRO A 149 6.88 5.17 2.07
N ILE A 150 6.62 6.31 1.43
CA ILE A 150 5.33 6.65 0.85
C ILE A 150 5.37 6.35 -0.64
N ALA A 151 4.42 5.57 -1.11
CA ALA A 151 4.28 5.20 -2.51
C ALA A 151 3.52 6.27 -3.30
N TYR A 152 4.05 6.60 -4.48
CA TYR A 152 3.42 7.42 -5.50
C TYR A 152 3.31 6.62 -6.78
N TYR A 153 2.31 6.86 -7.61
CA TYR A 153 2.15 6.15 -8.88
C TYR A 153 2.48 7.06 -10.06
N GLY A 154 3.44 6.64 -10.88
CA GLY A 154 3.90 7.41 -12.03
C GLY A 154 4.38 8.81 -11.64
N ASN A 155 3.86 9.83 -12.31
CA ASN A 155 4.15 11.24 -12.04
C ASN A 155 3.12 11.90 -11.10
N GLU A 156 2.25 11.12 -10.46
CA GLU A 156 1.28 11.67 -9.51
C GLU A 156 2.01 12.35 -8.34
N LEU A 157 1.52 13.53 -7.95
CA LEU A 157 2.09 14.33 -6.86
C LEU A 157 1.49 13.96 -5.49
N GLU A 158 0.35 13.29 -5.51
CA GLU A 158 -0.30 12.83 -4.29
C GLU A 158 0.07 11.37 -4.00
N PRO A 159 0.16 10.97 -2.73
CA PRO A 159 0.41 9.59 -2.36
C PRO A 159 -0.62 8.63 -2.96
N PHE A 160 -0.15 7.51 -3.45
CA PHE A 160 -1.01 6.54 -4.13
C PHE A 160 -2.03 5.92 -3.17
N SER A 161 -3.29 5.89 -3.62
CA SER A 161 -4.37 5.14 -2.98
C SER A 161 -5.04 4.25 -4.02
N GLY A 162 -5.06 2.94 -3.77
CA GLY A 162 -5.58 1.94 -4.71
C GLY A 162 -4.92 0.58 -4.48
N THR A 163 -5.10 -0.34 -5.41
CA THR A 163 -4.49 -1.67 -5.36
C THR A 163 -3.53 -1.85 -6.53
N ILE A 164 -2.32 -2.31 -6.23
CA ILE A 164 -1.36 -2.77 -7.24
C ILE A 164 -1.58 -4.27 -7.44
N GLU A 165 -1.80 -4.68 -8.69
CA GLU A 165 -1.94 -6.07 -9.10
C GLU A 165 -0.72 -6.47 -9.94
N GLN A 166 0.00 -7.47 -9.50
CA GLN A 166 0.99 -8.15 -10.32
C GLN A 166 0.34 -9.39 -10.94
N LYS A 167 0.62 -9.67 -12.21
CA LYS A 167 0.01 -10.77 -12.93
C LYS A 167 1.02 -11.72 -13.55
N PHE A 168 0.68 -12.99 -13.59
CA PHE A 168 1.35 -13.99 -14.44
C PHE A 168 1.05 -13.73 -15.93
N PRO A 169 1.87 -14.26 -16.85
CA PRO A 169 1.55 -14.17 -18.28
C PRO A 169 0.20 -14.78 -18.66
N SER A 170 -0.31 -15.74 -17.88
CA SER A 170 -1.64 -16.32 -18.03
C SER A 170 -2.79 -15.35 -17.72
N GLY A 171 -2.50 -14.20 -17.09
CA GLY A 171 -3.49 -13.23 -16.60
C GLY A 171 -4.01 -13.54 -15.19
N GLN A 172 -3.49 -14.59 -14.53
CA GLN A 172 -3.74 -14.81 -13.11
C GLN A 172 -3.00 -13.77 -12.27
N ILE A 173 -3.63 -13.23 -11.24
CA ILE A 173 -2.99 -12.33 -10.28
C ILE A 173 -1.96 -13.12 -9.45
N ILE A 174 -0.75 -12.58 -9.37
CA ILE A 174 0.32 -13.04 -8.47
C ILE A 174 0.11 -12.45 -7.09
N GLU A 175 -0.06 -11.12 -7.02
CA GLU A 175 -0.16 -10.40 -5.75
C GLU A 175 -1.07 -9.18 -5.90
N GLU A 176 -1.91 -8.99 -4.90
CA GLU A 176 -2.72 -7.79 -4.70
C GLU A 176 -2.17 -7.04 -3.48
N THR A 177 -1.71 -5.81 -3.69
CA THR A 177 -1.18 -4.96 -2.62
C THR A 177 -1.99 -3.67 -2.54
N PRO A 178 -2.87 -3.52 -1.54
CA PRO A 178 -3.65 -2.31 -1.35
C PRO A 178 -2.84 -1.22 -0.67
N TYR A 179 -3.02 0.02 -1.13
CA TYR A 179 -2.43 1.23 -0.58
C TYR A 179 -3.49 2.24 -0.21
N LEU A 180 -3.26 2.93 0.90
CA LEU A 180 -4.00 4.10 1.32
C LEU A 180 -3.01 5.21 1.68
N SER A 181 -3.13 6.37 1.00
CA SER A 181 -2.23 7.51 1.18
C SER A 181 -0.74 7.11 1.14
N GLY A 182 -0.38 6.29 0.14
CA GLY A 182 0.98 5.84 -0.12
C GLY A 182 1.51 4.74 0.81
N GLN A 183 0.72 4.27 1.75
CA GLN A 183 1.12 3.20 2.67
C GLN A 183 0.30 1.94 2.41
N ILE A 184 0.92 0.76 2.55
CA ILE A 184 0.18 -0.49 2.47
C ILE A 184 -0.88 -0.50 3.58
N HIS A 185 -2.15 -0.68 3.20
CA HIS A 185 -3.27 -0.67 4.12
C HIS A 185 -4.33 -1.66 3.68
N GLY A 186 -4.73 -2.56 4.57
CA GLY A 186 -5.61 -3.68 4.24
C GLY A 186 -4.83 -4.97 4.03
N GLN A 187 -5.42 -5.89 3.28
CA GLN A 187 -4.92 -7.24 3.12
C GLN A 187 -4.09 -7.41 1.85
N VAL A 188 -2.81 -7.75 1.99
CA VAL A 188 -1.95 -8.18 0.88
C VAL A 188 -2.13 -9.67 0.67
N ILE A 189 -2.51 -10.08 -0.54
CA ILE A 189 -2.73 -11.49 -0.86
C ILE A 189 -1.85 -11.88 -2.04
N ARG A 190 -1.14 -13.00 -1.89
CA ARG A 190 -0.38 -13.60 -2.98
C ARG A 190 -0.96 -14.95 -3.35
N TYR A 191 -1.00 -15.23 -4.64
CA TYR A 191 -1.55 -16.45 -5.22
C TYR A 191 -0.48 -17.20 -6.01
N GLU A 192 -0.63 -18.48 -6.15
CA GLU A 192 0.03 -19.27 -7.18
C GLU A 192 -0.77 -19.25 -8.51
N GLU A 193 -0.22 -19.82 -9.57
CA GLU A 193 -0.79 -19.70 -10.91
C GLU A 193 -2.19 -20.32 -11.06
N ARG A 194 -2.57 -21.29 -10.24
CA ARG A 194 -3.95 -21.86 -10.21
C ARG A 194 -4.93 -21.03 -9.38
N GLY A 195 -4.49 -19.88 -8.82
CA GLY A 195 -5.30 -18.99 -7.99
C GLY A 195 -5.41 -19.41 -6.52
N ILE A 196 -4.67 -20.43 -6.09
CA ILE A 196 -4.63 -20.83 -4.69
C ILE A 196 -3.82 -19.78 -3.89
N PRO A 197 -4.33 -19.28 -2.76
CA PRO A 197 -3.58 -18.32 -1.96
C PRO A 197 -2.32 -18.96 -1.35
N ILE A 198 -1.20 -18.25 -1.45
CA ILE A 198 0.08 -18.60 -0.79
C ILE A 198 0.16 -17.93 0.56
N PHE A 199 -0.22 -16.65 0.63
CA PHE A 199 -0.34 -15.93 1.88
C PHE A 199 -1.39 -14.82 1.81
N SER A 200 -1.84 -14.46 3.00
CA SER A 200 -2.64 -13.26 3.27
C SER A 200 -2.06 -12.56 4.48
N LYS A 201 -1.78 -11.26 4.37
CA LYS A 201 -1.13 -10.45 5.40
C LYS A 201 -1.88 -9.15 5.60
N ASP A 202 -2.29 -8.88 6.83
CA ASP A 202 -2.99 -7.65 7.17
C ASP A 202 -2.01 -6.53 7.55
N TYR A 203 -2.26 -5.34 7.00
CA TYR A 203 -1.47 -4.14 7.25
C TYR A 203 -2.35 -2.97 7.65
N ASN A 204 -1.82 -2.15 8.54
CA ASN A 204 -2.41 -0.87 8.93
C ASN A 204 -1.36 0.24 8.78
N HIS A 205 -1.54 1.13 7.78
CA HIS A 205 -0.62 2.24 7.49
C HIS A 205 0.86 1.80 7.45
N GLY A 206 1.17 0.83 6.61
CA GLY A 206 2.52 0.30 6.38
C GLY A 206 3.03 -0.65 7.48
N LYS A 207 2.29 -0.84 8.56
CA LYS A 207 2.68 -1.73 9.66
C LYS A 207 1.91 -3.04 9.58
N LYS A 208 2.60 -4.16 9.83
CA LYS A 208 1.95 -5.46 10.03
C LYS A 208 1.00 -5.37 11.21
N ASN A 209 -0.27 -5.72 10.99
CA ASN A 209 -1.30 -5.65 12.00
C ASN A 209 -2.37 -6.70 11.69
N GLY A 210 -2.89 -7.39 12.69
CA GLY A 210 -3.88 -8.44 12.47
C GLY A 210 -3.27 -9.80 12.19
N THR A 211 -3.98 -10.63 11.44
CA THR A 211 -3.64 -12.03 11.20
C THR A 211 -2.95 -12.22 9.87
N HIS A 212 -1.80 -12.88 9.88
CA HIS A 212 -1.08 -13.29 8.69
C HIS A 212 -1.19 -14.81 8.56
N ILE A 213 -1.66 -15.27 7.41
CA ILE A 213 -1.86 -16.68 7.12
C ILE A 213 -1.02 -17.05 5.90
N TYR A 214 -0.33 -18.17 6.00
CA TYR A 214 0.40 -18.77 4.90
C TYR A 214 -0.16 -20.16 4.65
N TRP A 215 -0.29 -20.54 3.39
CA TRP A 215 -0.80 -21.85 2.99
C TRP A 215 0.22 -22.63 2.19
N TYR A 216 0.13 -23.95 2.27
CA TYR A 216 0.66 -24.81 1.24
C TYR A 216 -0.28 -24.75 0.02
N PRO A 217 0.22 -24.73 -1.21
CA PRO A 217 -0.63 -24.68 -2.41
C PRO A 217 -1.26 -26.05 -2.72
N THR A 218 -1.68 -26.77 -1.69
CA THR A 218 -2.23 -28.11 -1.75
C THR A 218 -3.71 -28.06 -1.38
N PRO A 219 -4.63 -28.39 -2.34
CA PRO A 219 -6.05 -28.53 -2.03
C PRO A 219 -6.31 -29.74 -1.12
N ILE A 220 -7.22 -29.58 -0.18
CA ILE A 220 -7.71 -30.62 0.72
C ILE A 220 -9.19 -30.77 0.48
N ASP A 221 -9.60 -31.90 -0.07
CA ASP A 221 -11.01 -32.24 -0.27
C ASP A 221 -11.69 -32.54 1.07
N PRO A 222 -13.00 -32.28 1.21
CA PRO A 222 -13.75 -32.64 2.41
C PRO A 222 -13.87 -34.17 2.53
N ASP A 223 -14.09 -34.66 3.75
CA ASP A 223 -14.08 -36.09 4.10
C ASP A 223 -15.04 -36.96 3.30
N ASN A 224 -16.09 -36.38 2.74
CA ASN A 224 -17.04 -37.10 1.87
C ASN A 224 -16.54 -37.34 0.44
N TYR A 225 -15.38 -36.84 0.09
CA TYR A 225 -14.71 -37.11 -1.17
C TYR A 225 -13.54 -38.06 -0.93
N VAL A 226 -13.61 -39.25 -1.57
CA VAL A 226 -12.52 -40.23 -1.51
C VAL A 226 -11.48 -39.82 -2.54
N PRO A 227 -10.25 -39.46 -2.14
CA PRO A 227 -9.20 -39.12 -3.06
C PRO A 227 -8.79 -40.36 -3.85
N GLU A 228 -8.52 -40.22 -5.15
CA GLU A 228 -7.93 -41.24 -5.97
C GLU A 228 -6.43 -41.35 -5.70
N ALA A 229 -5.93 -42.55 -5.46
CA ALA A 229 -4.52 -42.81 -5.32
C ALA A 229 -3.87 -42.99 -6.68
N ARG A 230 -2.80 -42.27 -6.97
CA ARG A 230 -1.91 -42.53 -8.10
C ARG A 230 -1.08 -43.80 -7.85
N GLN A 231 -0.46 -44.31 -8.93
CA GLN A 231 0.43 -45.48 -8.83
C GLN A 231 1.66 -45.23 -7.91
N ASP A 232 2.04 -43.99 -7.72
CA ASP A 232 3.10 -43.56 -6.78
C ASP A 232 2.63 -43.34 -5.35
N GLY A 233 1.31 -43.56 -5.07
CA GLY A 233 0.71 -43.38 -3.76
C GLY A 233 0.29 -41.95 -3.45
N GLU A 234 0.47 -40.98 -4.34
CA GLU A 234 -0.01 -39.62 -4.17
C GLU A 234 -1.55 -39.59 -4.24
N LEU A 235 -2.17 -38.91 -3.26
CA LEU A 235 -3.61 -38.70 -3.22
C LEU A 235 -4.00 -37.49 -4.09
N ILE A 236 -4.93 -37.72 -5.04
CA ILE A 236 -5.43 -36.69 -5.94
C ILE A 236 -6.72 -36.10 -5.35
N PRO A 237 -6.80 -34.78 -5.14
CA PRO A 237 -8.01 -34.12 -4.67
C PRO A 237 -9.07 -34.11 -5.79
N THR A 238 -9.98 -35.07 -5.76
CA THR A 238 -10.96 -35.32 -6.84
C THR A 238 -11.99 -34.20 -6.98
N LEU A 239 -12.45 -33.62 -5.88
CA LEU A 239 -13.37 -32.48 -5.89
C LEU A 239 -12.72 -31.26 -6.57
N TRP A 240 -11.46 -30.97 -6.22
CA TRP A 240 -10.71 -29.89 -6.85
C TRP A 240 -10.62 -30.05 -8.35
N LEU A 241 -10.25 -31.24 -8.80
CA LEU A 241 -10.13 -31.55 -10.23
C LEU A 241 -11.47 -31.47 -10.96
N LYS A 242 -12.55 -31.96 -10.35
CA LYS A 242 -13.90 -31.84 -10.91
C LYS A 242 -14.30 -30.39 -11.14
N ILE A 243 -14.16 -29.55 -10.13
CA ILE A 243 -14.50 -28.10 -10.21
C ILE A 243 -13.63 -27.42 -11.27
N ARG A 244 -12.34 -27.77 -11.38
CA ARG A 244 -11.47 -27.21 -12.43
C ARG A 244 -11.91 -27.62 -13.84
N ASN A 245 -12.39 -28.86 -14.05
CA ASN A 245 -12.94 -29.30 -15.34
C ASN A 245 -14.23 -28.53 -15.66
N ASP A 246 -15.12 -28.34 -14.69
CA ASP A 246 -16.34 -27.55 -14.87
C ASP A 246 -15.98 -26.08 -15.24
N ALA A 247 -14.93 -25.51 -14.62
CA ALA A 247 -14.44 -24.18 -14.96
C ALA A 247 -13.87 -24.13 -16.39
N LYS A 248 -13.15 -25.17 -16.83
CA LYS A 248 -12.59 -25.25 -18.19
C LYS A 248 -13.70 -25.24 -19.23
N GLU A 249 -14.78 -25.96 -19.00
CA GLU A 249 -15.95 -25.95 -19.86
C GLU A 249 -16.65 -24.59 -19.86
N LYS A 250 -16.84 -24.00 -18.65
CA LYS A 250 -17.53 -22.73 -18.49
C LYS A 250 -16.79 -21.52 -19.08
N PHE A 251 -15.48 -21.44 -18.88
CA PHE A 251 -14.67 -20.26 -19.22
C PHE A 251 -13.92 -20.41 -20.57
N GLY A 252 -13.78 -21.62 -21.09
CA GLY A 252 -13.12 -21.88 -22.37
C GLY A 252 -11.72 -21.28 -22.45
N LYS A 253 -11.50 -20.30 -23.34
CA LYS A 253 -10.21 -19.62 -23.54
C LYS A 253 -9.81 -18.72 -22.36
N GLU A 254 -10.74 -18.33 -21.50
CA GLU A 254 -10.49 -17.54 -20.31
C GLU A 254 -10.12 -18.40 -19.10
N PHE A 255 -10.10 -19.72 -19.25
CA PHE A 255 -9.66 -20.64 -18.20
C PHE A 255 -8.18 -20.42 -17.89
N GLY A 256 -7.84 -20.38 -16.60
CA GLY A 256 -6.49 -20.08 -16.10
C GLY A 256 -6.26 -18.59 -15.79
N LYS A 257 -7.14 -17.70 -16.27
CA LYS A 257 -7.11 -16.29 -15.86
C LYS A 257 -7.71 -16.11 -14.46
N HIS A 258 -7.46 -14.94 -13.85
CA HIS A 258 -7.84 -14.66 -12.47
C HIS A 258 -9.30 -14.96 -12.16
N GLU A 259 -10.24 -14.50 -12.99
CA GLU A 259 -11.67 -14.68 -12.75
C GLU A 259 -12.09 -16.17 -12.75
N SER A 260 -11.55 -16.97 -13.65
CA SER A 260 -11.84 -18.41 -13.70
C SER A 260 -11.22 -19.15 -12.52
N ASN A 261 -9.99 -18.81 -12.15
CA ASN A 261 -9.32 -19.41 -11.00
C ASN A 261 -10.00 -18.99 -9.68
N LYS A 262 -10.39 -17.74 -9.55
CA LYS A 262 -11.19 -17.26 -8.42
C LYS A 262 -12.50 -18.03 -8.30
N TRP A 263 -13.21 -18.23 -9.40
CA TRP A 263 -14.44 -19.02 -9.41
C TRP A 263 -14.19 -20.46 -8.94
N VAL A 264 -13.09 -21.11 -9.38
CA VAL A 264 -12.69 -22.44 -8.90
C VAL A 264 -12.49 -22.46 -7.40
N VAL A 265 -11.68 -21.53 -6.87
CA VAL A 265 -11.38 -21.43 -5.43
C VAL A 265 -12.64 -21.18 -4.62
N ASP A 266 -13.51 -20.26 -5.05
CA ASP A 266 -14.75 -19.94 -4.36
C ASP A 266 -15.71 -21.14 -4.35
N LYS A 267 -15.89 -21.83 -5.49
CA LYS A 267 -16.70 -23.04 -5.59
C LYS A 267 -16.16 -24.18 -4.74
N TYR A 268 -14.84 -24.35 -4.73
CA TYR A 268 -14.17 -25.37 -3.92
C TYR A 268 -14.41 -25.16 -2.42
N LYS A 269 -14.21 -23.93 -1.94
CA LYS A 269 -14.50 -23.57 -0.54
C LYS A 269 -15.97 -23.74 -0.19
N LEU A 270 -16.89 -23.33 -1.06
CA LEU A 270 -18.32 -23.51 -0.86
C LEU A 270 -18.72 -25.00 -0.78
N ALA A 271 -18.00 -25.87 -1.45
CA ALA A 271 -18.22 -27.33 -1.38
C ALA A 271 -17.49 -28.02 -0.22
N GLY A 272 -16.91 -27.24 0.71
CA GLY A 272 -16.22 -27.73 1.91
C GLY A 272 -14.74 -28.00 1.71
N GLY A 273 -14.18 -27.75 0.53
CA GLY A 273 -12.74 -27.86 0.29
C GLY A 273 -11.95 -26.76 0.99
N SER A 274 -10.70 -27.05 1.30
CA SER A 274 -9.80 -26.15 2.01
C SER A 274 -8.38 -26.22 1.46
N PHE A 275 -7.50 -25.31 1.95
CA PHE A 275 -6.07 -25.33 1.67
C PHE A 275 -5.31 -25.46 2.98
N GLN A 276 -4.26 -26.30 2.96
CA GLN A 276 -3.49 -26.55 4.17
C GLN A 276 -2.79 -25.29 4.65
N VAL A 277 -3.09 -24.86 5.89
CA VAL A 277 -2.38 -23.78 6.55
C VAL A 277 -0.97 -24.25 6.87
N LYS A 278 0.03 -23.45 6.52
CA LYS A 278 1.45 -23.65 6.82
C LYS A 278 1.87 -22.91 8.08
N LEU A 279 1.39 -21.65 8.19
CA LEU A 279 1.78 -20.78 9.29
C LEU A 279 0.65 -19.78 9.56
N LEU A 280 0.35 -19.60 10.85
CA LEU A 280 -0.55 -18.55 11.35
C LEU A 280 0.26 -17.64 12.26
N GLU A 281 0.15 -16.34 12.03
CA GLU A 281 0.85 -15.31 12.79
C GLU A 281 -0.11 -14.21 13.19
N HIS A 282 0.08 -13.62 14.38
CA HIS A 282 -0.64 -12.44 14.81
C HIS A 282 0.34 -11.29 15.09
N TRP A 283 0.03 -10.13 14.54
CA TRP A 283 0.87 -8.96 14.58
C TRP A 283 0.13 -7.74 15.14
N LEU A 284 0.85 -6.91 15.89
CA LEU A 284 0.39 -5.61 16.35
C LEU A 284 1.51 -4.58 16.14
N ASP A 285 1.29 -3.61 15.26
CA ASP A 285 2.24 -2.52 14.94
C ASP A 285 3.67 -3.02 14.67
N ASN A 286 3.84 -3.97 13.73
CA ASN A 286 5.10 -4.63 13.38
C ASN A 286 5.73 -5.51 14.47
N LYS A 287 5.06 -5.70 15.60
CA LYS A 287 5.53 -6.59 16.66
C LYS A 287 4.72 -7.87 16.68
N LYS A 288 5.38 -9.00 16.85
CA LYS A 288 4.70 -10.28 17.10
C LYS A 288 3.84 -10.16 18.36
N HIS A 289 2.56 -10.56 18.26
CA HIS A 289 1.63 -10.45 19.38
C HIS A 289 0.55 -11.53 19.29
N GLY A 290 0.34 -12.30 20.35
CA GLY A 290 -0.56 -13.45 20.36
C GLY A 290 0.06 -14.71 19.77
N LEU A 291 -0.76 -15.58 19.21
CA LEU A 291 -0.37 -16.92 18.79
C LEU A 291 0.33 -16.96 17.44
N PHE A 292 1.40 -17.76 17.39
CA PHE A 292 2.10 -18.16 16.18
C PHE A 292 2.08 -19.69 16.11
N GLU A 293 1.49 -20.25 15.06
CA GLU A 293 1.31 -21.68 14.91
C GLU A 293 1.81 -22.13 13.55
N GLY A 294 2.70 -23.14 13.55
CA GLY A 294 3.18 -23.78 12.34
C GLY A 294 2.57 -25.16 12.17
N PHE A 295 2.36 -25.55 10.92
CA PHE A 295 1.80 -26.84 10.52
C PHE A 295 2.64 -27.45 9.42
N ASP A 296 2.65 -28.77 9.30
CA ASP A 296 3.21 -29.49 8.17
C ASP A 296 2.19 -29.62 7.02
N GLU A 297 2.59 -30.27 5.92
CA GLU A 297 1.76 -30.41 4.72
C GLU A 297 0.51 -31.28 4.92
N ILE A 298 0.51 -32.12 5.95
CA ILE A 298 -0.63 -32.97 6.29
C ILE A 298 -1.45 -32.45 7.48
N GLY A 299 -1.13 -31.22 7.94
CA GLY A 299 -1.92 -30.51 8.94
C GLY A 299 -1.51 -30.75 10.39
N ASN A 300 -0.45 -31.51 10.65
CA ASN A 300 0.04 -31.66 12.01
C ASN A 300 0.72 -30.39 12.48
N LYS A 301 0.45 -30.00 13.71
CA LYS A 301 1.07 -28.85 14.33
C LYS A 301 2.55 -29.15 14.60
N THR A 302 3.45 -28.28 14.12
CA THR A 302 4.89 -28.38 14.30
C THR A 302 5.40 -27.56 15.46
N PHE A 303 4.85 -26.36 15.65
CA PHE A 303 5.14 -25.52 16.81
C PHE A 303 3.94 -24.63 17.17
N LYS A 304 4.00 -24.13 18.40
CA LYS A 304 3.09 -23.11 18.92
C LYS A 304 3.86 -22.17 19.81
N ASP A 305 3.90 -20.91 19.45
CA ASP A 305 4.51 -19.82 20.20
C ASP A 305 3.44 -18.83 20.64
N ASP A 306 3.67 -18.19 21.77
CA ASP A 306 2.86 -17.07 22.25
C ASP A 306 3.76 -15.85 22.45
N TYR A 307 3.33 -14.69 21.92
CA TYR A 307 4.09 -13.45 21.96
C TYR A 307 3.29 -12.32 22.60
N ASP A 308 3.98 -11.49 23.39
CA ASP A 308 3.48 -10.18 23.80
C ASP A 308 4.43 -9.09 23.35
N LYS A 309 3.94 -8.18 22.48
CA LYS A 309 4.67 -7.00 21.98
C LYS A 309 6.11 -7.28 21.51
N GLY A 310 6.30 -8.44 20.88
CA GLY A 310 7.58 -8.88 20.30
C GLY A 310 8.38 -9.84 21.18
N LEU A 311 7.99 -10.02 22.44
CA LEU A 311 8.63 -10.97 23.36
C LEU A 311 7.94 -12.32 23.31
N ARG A 312 8.69 -13.40 23.12
CA ARG A 312 8.14 -14.76 23.15
C ARG A 312 7.93 -15.20 24.60
N ILE A 313 6.66 -15.40 25.00
CA ILE A 313 6.25 -15.78 26.35
C ILE A 313 6.30 -17.29 26.52
N LYS A 314 5.79 -18.02 25.50
CA LYS A 314 5.71 -19.49 25.52
C LYS A 314 6.21 -20.05 24.20
N HIS A 315 6.79 -21.24 24.27
CA HIS A 315 7.22 -22.02 23.12
C HIS A 315 6.87 -23.49 23.34
N LYS A 316 6.31 -24.14 22.33
CA LYS A 316 6.05 -25.57 22.33
C LYS A 316 6.32 -26.11 20.91
N THR A 317 7.13 -27.12 20.84
CA THR A 317 7.31 -27.93 19.62
C THR A 317 6.53 -29.23 19.71
N PHE A 318 6.15 -29.76 18.57
CA PHE A 318 5.44 -31.03 18.46
C PHE A 318 6.28 -31.95 17.59
N ASP A 319 6.66 -33.11 18.12
CA ASP A 319 7.47 -34.10 17.40
C ASP A 319 6.65 -34.81 16.32
N LYS A 320 7.25 -34.99 15.14
CA LYS A 320 6.63 -35.71 14.00
C LYS A 320 6.40 -37.22 14.22
N THR A 321 6.83 -37.75 15.37
CA THR A 321 6.98 -39.21 15.57
C THR A 321 5.87 -39.88 16.39
N LYS A 322 4.78 -39.21 16.67
CA LYS A 322 3.65 -39.78 17.43
C LYS A 322 2.31 -39.45 16.76
N GLY A 323 2.06 -39.99 15.61
CA GLY A 323 0.78 -40.01 14.94
C GLY A 323 0.62 -41.32 14.20
#